data_06a461a1c207b56e8a96ade8858e6796
#
_entry.id   06a461a1c207b56e8a96ade8858e6796
#
_cell.length_a   1.000
_cell.length_b   1.000
_cell.length_c   1.000
_cell.angle_alpha   90.00
_cell.angle_beta   90.00
_cell.angle_gamma   90.00
#
_symmetry.space_group_name_H-M   'P 1'
#
loop_
_entity.id
_entity.type
_entity.pdbx_description
1 polymer ?
#
loop_
_entity_poly.entity_id
_entity_poly.type
_entity_poly.pdbx_seq_one_letter_code
_entity_poly.pdbx_strand_id
1 'polypeptide(L)'
;MNEAVHLGGVEVTIDSRGLATVEFSHPLSNSLPGKVLSQLSNTITTLGENDQVKILVLKSSGERAFCAGASFDELISIEDIDTGKVFFSGFANVINAMRKCTKLILGRIQGKAVGGGVGL
;
A
#
# COMPACT_ATOMS: atom_id res chain seq x y z
N MET A 1 14.48 19.59 5.38
CA MET A 1 13.95 19.05 5.12
C MET A 1 12.84 19.01 5.16
N ASN A 2 12.42 19.11 5.11
CA ASN A 2 11.49 19.00 5.09
C ASN A 2 10.57 18.44 5.36
N GLU A 3 10.47 18.32 5.80
CA GLU A 3 9.53 17.79 6.04
C GLU A 3 8.49 18.11 5.87
N ALA A 4 8.68 18.39 5.72
CA ALA A 4 7.64 19.04 5.16
C ALA A 4 6.33 18.38 5.10
N VAL A 5 5.53 18.68 4.15
CA VAL A 5 4.20 18.10 4.02
C VAL A 5 4.32 16.61 3.81
N HIS A 6 3.78 15.84 4.75
CA HIS A 6 3.76 14.40 4.65
C HIS A 6 2.45 13.96 4.01
N LEU A 7 2.52 13.66 2.73
CA LEU A 7 1.33 13.27 1.95
C LEU A 7 1.14 11.76 1.92
N GLY A 8 1.86 11.04 2.76
CA GLY A 8 1.82 9.60 2.72
C GLY A 8 2.84 9.02 1.76
N GLY A 9 2.91 7.71 1.71
CA GLY A 9 3.85 7.03 0.83
C GLY A 9 4.13 5.62 1.29
N VAL A 10 5.19 5.05 0.73
CA VAL A 10 5.63 3.70 1.02
C VAL A 10 7.12 3.75 1.37
N GLU A 11 7.46 3.15 2.51
CA GLU A 11 8.85 3.01 2.94
C GLU A 11 9.21 1.54 2.99
N VAL A 12 10.45 1.22 2.61
CA VAL A 12 10.93 -0.15 2.58
C VAL A 12 12.23 -0.24 3.36
N THR A 13 12.33 -1.25 4.23
CA THR A 13 13.58 -1.62 4.87
C THR A 13 13.83 -3.09 4.64
N ILE A 14 15.07 -3.46 4.36
CA ILE A 14 15.46 -4.87 4.15
C ILE A 14 16.55 -5.18 5.16
N ASP A 15 16.34 -6.20 6.00
CA ASP A 15 17.35 -6.58 6.96
C ASP A 15 18.29 -7.66 6.41
N SER A 16 19.31 -8.01 7.19
CA SER A 16 20.32 -8.97 6.76
C SER A 16 19.79 -10.40 6.57
N ARG A 17 18.60 -10.69 7.10
CA ARG A 17 17.97 -12.00 6.95
C ARG A 17 17.14 -12.11 5.68
N GLY A 18 16.96 -11.02 4.96
CA GLY A 18 16.12 -10.99 3.79
C GLY A 18 14.66 -10.64 4.09
N LEU A 19 14.39 -10.08 5.27
CA LEU A 19 13.06 -9.62 5.64
C LEU A 19 12.87 -8.20 5.11
N ALA A 20 11.95 -8.03 4.18
CA ALA A 20 11.59 -6.73 3.64
C ALA A 20 10.32 -6.24 4.33
N THR A 21 10.42 -5.13 5.03
CA THR A 21 9.26 -4.49 5.66
C THR A 21 8.77 -3.36 4.75
N VAL A 22 7.52 -3.46 4.34
CA VAL A 22 6.87 -2.49 3.47
C VAL A 22 5.85 -1.77 4.33
N GLU A 23 6.08 -0.49 4.58
CA GLU A 23 5.22 0.32 5.43
C GLU A 23 4.55 1.41 4.60
N PHE A 24 3.22 1.38 4.53
CA PHE A 24 2.49 2.44 3.85
C PHE A 24 1.86 3.39 4.88
N SER A 25 1.60 4.60 4.44
CA SER A 25 1.03 5.62 5.32
C SER A 25 0.26 6.67 4.53
N HIS A 26 -0.72 7.25 5.19
CA HIS A 26 -1.42 8.42 4.68
C HIS A 26 -2.05 9.15 5.88
N PRO A 27 -2.05 10.49 5.89
CA PRO A 27 -2.57 11.25 7.04
C PRO A 27 -4.01 10.96 7.43
N LEU A 28 -4.87 10.60 6.47
CA LEU A 28 -6.27 10.33 6.75
C LEU A 28 -6.50 8.87 7.11
N SER A 29 -5.97 8.45 8.24
CA SER A 29 -6.14 7.09 8.80
C SER A 29 -5.70 6.02 7.82
N ASN A 30 -4.67 6.31 7.05
CA ASN A 30 -4.15 5.39 6.03
C ASN A 30 -5.20 5.01 4.97
N SER A 31 -6.09 5.94 4.63
CA SER A 31 -6.86 5.84 3.41
C SER A 31 -5.90 6.08 2.25
N LEU A 32 -5.96 5.26 1.22
CA LEU A 32 -4.89 5.21 0.24
C LEU A 32 -5.28 5.86 -1.09
N PRO A 33 -4.67 7.00 -1.43
CA PRO A 33 -4.84 7.59 -2.75
C PRO A 33 -4.12 6.76 -3.81
N GLY A 34 -4.52 6.96 -5.06
CA GLY A 34 -3.99 6.20 -6.19
C GLY A 34 -2.47 6.23 -6.28
N LYS A 35 -1.85 7.36 -5.94
CA LYS A 35 -0.39 7.49 -5.97
C LYS A 35 0.27 6.52 -4.99
N VAL A 36 -0.26 6.42 -3.77
CA VAL A 36 0.30 5.50 -2.77
C VAL A 36 0.03 4.05 -3.16
N LEU A 37 -1.15 3.77 -3.69
CA LEU A 37 -1.47 2.43 -4.18
C LEU A 37 -0.54 2.01 -5.31
N SER A 38 -0.25 2.92 -6.23
CA SER A 38 0.68 2.65 -7.32
C SER A 38 2.09 2.38 -6.80
N GLN A 39 2.55 3.17 -5.83
CA GLN A 39 3.85 2.96 -5.19
C GLN A 39 3.89 1.60 -4.52
N LEU A 40 2.82 1.23 -3.82
CA LEU A 40 2.75 -0.04 -3.10
C LEU A 40 2.79 -1.22 -4.07
N SER A 41 2.03 -1.16 -5.14
CA SER A 41 2.01 -2.19 -6.18
C SER A 41 3.40 -2.37 -6.80
N ASN A 42 4.05 -1.28 -7.17
CA ASN A 42 5.39 -1.33 -7.77
C ASN A 42 6.43 -1.85 -6.78
N THR A 43 6.31 -1.47 -5.51
CA THR A 43 7.22 -1.91 -4.46
C THR A 43 7.13 -3.42 -4.27
N ILE A 44 5.92 -3.97 -4.19
CA ILE A 44 5.71 -5.41 -4.03
C ILE A 44 6.30 -6.16 -5.21
N THR A 45 6.06 -5.68 -6.43
CA THR A 45 6.60 -6.31 -7.63
C THR A 45 8.13 -6.31 -7.61
N THR A 46 8.73 -5.18 -7.30
CA THR A 46 10.19 -5.04 -7.27
C THR A 46 10.81 -5.96 -6.22
N LEU A 47 10.22 -5.99 -5.02
CA LEU A 47 10.74 -6.84 -3.94
C LEU A 47 10.54 -8.31 -4.25
N GLY A 48 9.47 -8.67 -4.94
CA GLY A 48 9.24 -10.05 -5.36
C GLY A 48 10.30 -10.56 -6.31
N GLU A 49 10.96 -9.66 -7.04
CA GLU A 49 12.00 -10.00 -7.99
C GLU A 49 13.42 -9.87 -7.41
N ASN A 50 13.54 -9.40 -6.18
CA ASN A 50 14.83 -9.18 -5.55
C ASN A 50 15.27 -10.46 -4.84
N ASP A 51 16.37 -11.06 -5.31
CA ASP A 51 16.88 -12.33 -4.79
C ASP A 51 17.32 -12.24 -3.33
N GLN A 52 17.61 -11.04 -2.83
CA GLN A 52 18.03 -10.87 -1.44
C GLN A 52 16.84 -10.82 -0.49
N VAL A 53 15.63 -10.66 -1.00
CA VAL A 53 14.41 -10.65 -0.21
C VAL A 53 13.85 -12.06 -0.14
N LYS A 54 13.52 -12.52 1.07
CA LYS A 54 12.95 -13.85 1.29
C LYS A 54 11.49 -13.77 1.72
N ILE A 55 11.14 -12.78 2.53
CA ILE A 55 9.79 -12.60 3.07
C ILE A 55 9.48 -11.10 3.06
N LEU A 56 8.24 -10.77 2.73
CA LEU A 56 7.74 -9.40 2.84
C LEU A 56 6.81 -9.31 4.04
N VAL A 57 6.93 -8.23 4.81
CA VAL A 57 5.95 -7.87 5.84
C VAL A 57 5.27 -6.59 5.39
N LEU A 58 3.95 -6.63 5.26
CA LEU A 58 3.15 -5.46 4.91
C LEU A 58 2.56 -4.90 6.19
N LYS A 59 2.81 -3.63 6.46
CA LYS A 59 2.28 -2.94 7.62
C LYS A 59 1.94 -1.50 7.24
N SER A 60 1.25 -0.82 8.14
CA SER A 60 1.00 0.61 7.97
C SER A 60 1.52 1.36 9.18
N SER A 61 1.70 2.67 9.03
CA SER A 61 2.19 3.51 10.10
C SER A 61 1.05 3.88 11.06
N GLY A 62 1.44 4.26 12.27
CA GLY A 62 0.51 4.73 13.29
C GLY A 62 -0.13 3.59 14.06
N GLU A 63 -1.07 3.97 14.95
CA GLU A 63 -1.66 3.03 15.90
C GLU A 63 -3.18 2.93 15.74
N ARG A 64 -3.80 3.71 14.86
CA ARG A 64 -5.26 3.82 14.81
C ARG A 64 -5.86 2.87 13.78
N ALA A 65 -5.45 2.98 12.54
CA ALA A 65 -6.02 2.17 11.47
C ALA A 65 -4.91 1.52 10.66
N PHE A 66 -5.11 0.27 10.31
CA PHE A 66 -4.23 -0.38 9.33
C PHE A 66 -4.46 0.26 7.96
N CYS A 67 -5.70 0.24 7.50
CA CYS A 67 -6.06 0.89 6.24
C CYS A 67 -7.54 1.26 6.27
N ALA A 68 -7.84 2.53 6.03
CA ALA A 68 -9.21 3.02 6.01
C ALA A 68 -9.85 2.94 4.62
N GLY A 69 -9.21 2.26 3.69
CA GLY A 69 -9.76 2.06 2.35
C GLY A 69 -9.25 3.08 1.35
N ALA A 70 -10.05 3.35 0.33
CA ALA A 70 -9.68 4.28 -0.73
C ALA A 70 -9.82 5.73 -0.26
N SER A 71 -9.12 6.61 -0.96
CA SER A 71 -9.21 8.04 -0.68
C SER A 71 -10.61 8.56 -1.04
N PHE A 72 -11.30 9.09 -0.06
CA PHE A 72 -12.62 9.67 -0.28
C PHE A 72 -12.54 10.91 -1.19
N ASP A 73 -11.49 11.70 -1.04
CA ASP A 73 -11.29 12.88 -1.88
C ASP A 73 -11.15 12.49 -3.35
N GLU A 74 -10.45 11.39 -3.62
CA GLU A 74 -10.34 10.89 -5.00
C GLU A 74 -11.67 10.33 -5.49
N LEU A 75 -12.42 9.67 -4.62
CA LEU A 75 -13.72 9.13 -4.99
C LEU A 75 -14.65 10.23 -5.49
N ILE A 76 -14.73 11.33 -4.78
CA ILE A 76 -15.62 12.43 -5.18
C ILE A 76 -15.09 13.22 -6.38
N SER A 77 -13.84 13.00 -6.78
CA SER A 77 -13.26 13.66 -7.95
C SER A 77 -13.51 12.89 -9.25
N ILE A 78 -14.11 11.71 -9.18
CA ILE A 78 -14.38 10.91 -10.39
C ILE A 78 -15.44 11.63 -11.24
N GLU A 79 -15.08 11.86 -12.51
CA GLU A 79 -15.95 12.60 -13.43
C GLU A 79 -16.48 11.74 -14.57
N ASP A 80 -15.77 10.66 -14.92
CA ASP A 80 -16.13 9.84 -16.08
C ASP A 80 -15.67 8.40 -15.86
N ILE A 81 -15.93 7.56 -16.88
CA ILE A 81 -15.59 6.14 -16.82
C ILE A 81 -14.08 5.94 -16.71
N ASP A 82 -13.29 6.74 -17.42
CA ASP A 82 -11.84 6.56 -17.43
C ASP A 82 -11.23 6.87 -16.07
N THR A 83 -11.61 7.98 -15.44
CA THR A 83 -11.12 8.32 -14.10
C THR A 83 -11.62 7.32 -13.06
N GLY A 84 -12.85 6.81 -13.25
CA GLY A 84 -13.38 5.76 -12.38
C GLY A 84 -12.59 4.48 -12.47
N LYS A 85 -12.22 4.06 -13.69
CA LYS A 85 -11.39 2.87 -13.88
C LYS A 85 -10.03 3.00 -13.20
N VAL A 86 -9.38 4.14 -13.35
CA VAL A 86 -8.09 4.39 -12.69
C VAL A 86 -8.25 4.28 -11.19
N PHE A 87 -9.27 4.91 -10.64
CA PHE A 87 -9.53 4.89 -9.20
C PHE A 87 -9.73 3.48 -8.67
N PHE A 88 -10.65 2.73 -9.30
CA PHE A 88 -10.99 1.40 -8.80
C PHE A 88 -9.93 0.34 -9.13
N SER A 89 -9.04 0.62 -10.07
CA SER A 89 -7.94 -0.29 -10.37
C SER A 89 -6.82 -0.24 -9.32
N GLY A 90 -6.76 0.79 -8.49
CA GLY A 90 -5.67 0.98 -7.55
C GLY A 90 -5.48 -0.20 -6.60
N PHE A 91 -6.53 -0.59 -5.88
CA PHE A 91 -6.47 -1.74 -4.97
C PHE A 91 -6.32 -3.05 -5.74
N ALA A 92 -6.99 -3.18 -6.88
CA ALA A 92 -6.88 -4.39 -7.69
C ALA A 92 -5.43 -4.62 -8.14
N ASN A 93 -4.73 -3.55 -8.52
CA ASN A 93 -3.34 -3.66 -8.95
C ASN A 93 -2.43 -4.12 -7.79
N VAL A 94 -2.67 -3.63 -6.58
CA VAL A 94 -1.92 -4.07 -5.40
C VAL A 94 -2.18 -5.56 -5.13
N ILE A 95 -3.44 -5.97 -5.15
CA ILE A 95 -3.81 -7.36 -4.91
C ILE A 95 -3.18 -8.27 -5.97
N ASN A 96 -3.20 -7.85 -7.23
CA ASN A 96 -2.57 -8.63 -8.31
C ASN A 96 -1.06 -8.71 -8.13
N ALA A 97 -0.42 -7.64 -7.69
CA ALA A 97 1.02 -7.66 -7.39
C ALA A 97 1.32 -8.68 -6.30
N MET A 98 0.49 -8.71 -5.24
CA MET A 98 0.63 -9.70 -4.17
C MET A 98 0.46 -11.12 -4.69
N ARG A 99 -0.55 -11.35 -5.52
CA ARG A 99 -0.82 -12.68 -6.06
C ARG A 99 0.29 -13.19 -6.97
N LYS A 100 0.95 -12.29 -7.68
CA LYS A 100 2.06 -12.65 -8.57
C LYS A 100 3.39 -12.74 -7.85
N CYS A 101 3.47 -12.23 -6.64
CA CYS A 101 4.69 -12.27 -5.85
C CYS A 101 5.04 -13.70 -5.48
N THR A 102 6.27 -14.11 -5.74
CA THR A 102 6.73 -15.47 -5.45
C THR A 102 7.21 -15.63 -4.01
N LYS A 103 7.26 -14.54 -3.25
CA LYS A 103 7.70 -14.55 -1.86
C LYS A 103 6.47 -14.53 -0.95
N LEU A 104 6.62 -15.07 0.25
CA LEU A 104 5.55 -15.01 1.25
C LEU A 104 5.37 -13.58 1.72
N ILE A 105 4.12 -13.15 1.81
CA ILE A 105 3.76 -11.82 2.31
C ILE A 105 2.96 -12.01 3.59
N LEU A 106 3.46 -11.42 4.68
CA LEU A 106 2.80 -11.44 5.98
C LEU A 106 2.22 -10.06 6.26
N GLY A 107 0.97 -10.01 6.68
CA GLY A 107 0.34 -8.76 7.08
C GLY A 107 0.45 -8.52 8.58
N ARG A 108 0.91 -7.35 8.97
CA ARG A 108 0.88 -6.93 10.37
C ARG A 108 -0.22 -5.90 10.53
N ILE A 109 -1.35 -6.34 11.04
CA ILE A 109 -2.57 -5.52 11.12
C ILE A 109 -2.69 -5.00 12.55
N GLN A 110 -2.32 -3.76 12.79
CA GLN A 110 -2.32 -3.18 14.13
C GLN A 110 -3.62 -2.47 14.49
N GLY A 111 -4.52 -2.30 13.53
CA GLY A 111 -5.75 -1.53 13.76
C GLY A 111 -6.83 -1.90 12.76
N LYS A 112 -7.81 -1.01 12.62
CA LYS A 112 -8.97 -1.27 11.78
C LYS A 112 -8.60 -1.37 10.30
N ALA A 113 -9.26 -2.30 9.61
CA ALA A 113 -9.20 -2.42 8.16
C ALA A 113 -10.61 -2.25 7.63
N VAL A 114 -10.83 -1.27 6.76
CA VAL A 114 -12.17 -0.87 6.30
C VAL A 114 -12.18 -0.78 4.78
N GLY A 115 -13.28 -1.19 4.16
CA GLY A 115 -13.43 -1.12 2.72
C GLY A 115 -12.34 -1.87 1.98
N GLY A 116 -11.66 -1.20 1.04
CA GLY A 116 -10.53 -1.79 0.32
C GLY A 116 -9.39 -2.24 1.22
N GLY A 117 -9.29 -1.66 2.44
CA GLY A 117 -8.29 -2.08 3.41
C GLY A 117 -8.46 -3.51 3.88
N VAL A 118 -9.66 -4.06 3.81
CA VAL A 118 -9.90 -5.47 4.14
C VAL A 118 -9.31 -6.39 3.06
N GLY A 119 -9.32 -5.93 1.81
CA GLY A 119 -8.82 -6.71 0.69
C GLY A 119 -7.31 -6.87 0.65
N LEU A 120 -6.61 -5.96 1.31
CA LEU A 120 -5.15 -6.04 1.36
C LEU A 120 -4.69 -7.20 2.28
#